data_92842d1c5261ecd5b42dd41687490fcb
#
_entry.id   92842d1c5261ecd5b42dd41687490fcb
#
_cell.length_a   1.000
_cell.length_b   1.000
_cell.length_c   1.000
_cell.angle_alpha   90.00
_cell.angle_beta   90.00
_cell.angle_gamma   90.00
#
_symmetry.space_group_name_H-M   'P 1'
#
loop_
_entity.id
_entity.type
_entity.pdbx_description
1 polymer ?
#
loop_
_entity_poly.entity_id
_entity_poly.type
_entity_poly.pdbx_seq_one_letter_code
_entity_poly.pdbx_strand_id
1 'polypeptide(L)'
;MRNIALVAHDGRKKELMEWVRYNWETLSKHNLYATGTTGKLVIQTLTESHLDMIGVGNYPDEYPGRLHALYTSKVTCLKSGPLGGDQQIGAMIAEGKIDVLIFFCDNLITQGHQTDVSALTRLASLYNIAFATNRTTADMILTSPLFNDDNHTMIVPDVIEKYKNRQI
;
A
#
# COMPACT_ATOMS: atom_id res chain seq x y z
N MET A 1 5.36 -12.01 6.58
CA MET A 1 5.29 -10.52 6.56
C MET A 1 5.18 -10.04 5.11
N ARG A 2 4.25 -9.10 4.79
CA ARG A 2 3.97 -8.64 3.40
C ARG A 2 4.52 -7.23 3.15
N ASN A 3 4.78 -6.92 1.88
CA ASN A 3 5.11 -5.58 1.39
C ASN A 3 3.87 -4.99 0.71
N ILE A 4 3.26 -3.97 1.31
CA ILE A 4 1.96 -3.42 0.91
C ILE A 4 2.16 -2.00 0.37
N ALA A 5 1.76 -1.75 -0.87
CA ALA A 5 1.70 -0.41 -1.44
C ALA A 5 0.33 0.23 -1.18
N LEU A 6 0.34 1.44 -0.61
CA LEU A 6 -0.84 2.24 -0.28
C LEU A 6 -0.86 3.51 -1.12
N VAL A 7 -1.85 3.64 -1.97
CA VAL A 7 -2.01 4.74 -2.92
C VAL A 7 -3.45 5.26 -2.86
N ALA A 8 -3.63 6.55 -2.98
CA ALA A 8 -4.95 7.14 -3.17
C ALA A 8 -4.87 8.42 -4.01
N HIS A 9 -5.85 8.62 -4.86
CA HIS A 9 -6.12 9.94 -5.44
C HIS A 9 -6.51 10.94 -4.34
N ASP A 10 -6.30 12.23 -4.56
CA ASP A 10 -6.52 13.26 -3.54
C ASP A 10 -7.93 13.20 -2.95
N GLY A 11 -8.96 13.04 -3.77
CA GLY A 11 -10.35 12.90 -3.33
C GLY A 11 -10.65 11.63 -2.54
N ARG A 12 -9.76 10.64 -2.54
CA ARG A 12 -9.94 9.35 -1.85
C ARG A 12 -9.01 9.16 -0.65
N LYS A 13 -8.13 10.11 -0.36
CA LYS A 13 -7.18 10.03 0.76
C LYS A 13 -7.88 9.89 2.11
N LYS A 14 -8.97 10.65 2.31
CA LYS A 14 -9.75 10.57 3.55
C LYS A 14 -10.25 9.14 3.80
N GLU A 15 -10.85 8.53 2.79
CA GLU A 15 -11.35 7.15 2.88
C GLU A 15 -10.23 6.14 3.11
N LEU A 16 -9.07 6.32 2.45
CA LEU A 16 -7.91 5.47 2.70
C LEU A 16 -7.43 5.61 4.15
N MET A 17 -7.38 6.83 4.71
CA MET A 17 -6.95 7.02 6.12
C MET A 17 -7.96 6.43 7.11
N GLU A 18 -9.25 6.51 6.86
CA GLU A 18 -10.27 5.84 7.67
C GLU A 18 -10.08 4.32 7.62
N TRP A 19 -9.75 3.78 6.46
CA TRP A 19 -9.44 2.37 6.28
C TRP A 19 -8.14 1.95 6.97
N VAL A 20 -7.07 2.77 6.89
CA VAL A 20 -5.81 2.56 7.60
C VAL A 20 -6.03 2.56 9.11
N ARG A 21 -6.82 3.50 9.64
CA ARG A 21 -7.16 3.60 11.06
C ARG A 21 -7.88 2.33 11.55
N TYR A 22 -8.83 1.84 10.79
CA TYR A 22 -9.55 0.63 11.14
C TYR A 22 -8.67 -0.63 11.12
N ASN A 23 -7.72 -0.69 10.21
CA ASN A 23 -6.85 -1.85 10.00
C ASN A 23 -5.42 -1.67 10.55
N TRP A 24 -5.21 -0.69 11.44
CA TRP A 24 -3.87 -0.28 11.86
C TRP A 24 -3.04 -1.41 12.50
N GLU A 25 -3.66 -2.27 13.31
CA GLU A 25 -2.97 -3.40 13.96
C GLU A 25 -2.43 -4.41 12.94
N THR A 26 -3.20 -4.70 11.90
CA THR A 26 -2.77 -5.58 10.81
C THR A 26 -1.67 -4.92 10.00
N LEU A 27 -1.89 -3.69 9.57
CA LEU A 27 -0.94 -2.95 8.73
C LEU A 27 0.40 -2.72 9.44
N SER A 28 0.39 -2.47 10.74
CA SER A 28 1.61 -2.24 11.54
C SER A 28 2.57 -3.44 11.58
N LYS A 29 2.10 -4.64 11.24
CA LYS A 29 2.90 -5.87 11.18
C LYS A 29 3.62 -6.07 9.85
N HIS A 30 3.39 -5.18 8.88
CA HIS A 30 3.87 -5.30 7.50
C HIS A 30 4.77 -4.12 7.11
N ASN A 31 5.50 -4.25 6.01
CA ASN A 31 6.23 -3.14 5.39
C ASN A 31 5.29 -2.37 4.49
N LEU A 32 5.24 -1.06 4.66
CA LEU A 32 4.33 -0.19 3.91
C LEU A 32 5.11 0.71 2.96
N TYR A 33 4.59 0.87 1.76
CA TYR A 33 5.09 1.77 0.73
C TYR A 33 3.95 2.68 0.32
N ALA A 34 4.16 3.99 0.28
CA ALA A 34 3.08 4.89 -0.06
C ALA A 34 3.58 6.09 -0.88
N THR A 35 2.74 6.57 -1.82
CA THR A 35 3.09 7.68 -2.69
C THR A 35 2.88 9.03 -2.03
N GLY A 36 3.76 9.98 -2.30
CA GLY A 36 3.63 11.40 -1.98
C GLY A 36 3.20 11.70 -0.54
N THR A 37 2.15 12.52 -0.44
CA THR A 37 1.58 12.90 0.86
C THR A 37 0.82 11.76 1.55
N THR A 38 0.41 10.72 0.80
CA THR A 38 -0.26 9.54 1.37
C THR A 38 0.63 8.87 2.42
N GLY A 39 1.95 8.74 2.17
CA GLY A 39 2.87 8.14 3.12
C GLY A 39 2.93 8.88 4.45
N LYS A 40 3.00 10.22 4.43
CA LYS A 40 2.97 11.04 5.65
C LYS A 40 1.67 10.86 6.43
N LEU A 41 0.54 10.83 5.74
CA LEU A 41 -0.77 10.61 6.35
C LEU A 41 -0.88 9.20 6.95
N VAL A 42 -0.35 8.18 6.30
CA VAL A 42 -0.29 6.81 6.84
C VAL A 42 0.52 6.75 8.12
N ILE A 43 1.72 7.34 8.17
CA ILE A 43 2.56 7.41 9.37
C ILE A 43 1.77 8.08 10.52
N GLN A 44 1.17 9.23 10.25
CA GLN A 44 0.38 9.96 11.24
C GLN A 44 -0.80 9.11 11.73
N THR A 45 -1.58 8.53 10.82
CA THR A 45 -2.77 7.73 11.16
C THR A 45 -2.40 6.50 12.00
N LEU A 46 -1.32 5.79 11.66
CA LEU A 46 -0.84 4.64 12.45
C LEU A 46 -0.38 5.07 13.85
N THR A 47 0.32 6.20 13.95
CA THR A 47 0.77 6.76 15.22
C THR A 47 -0.43 7.09 16.11
N GLU A 48 -1.41 7.84 15.58
CA GLU A 48 -2.62 8.22 16.29
C GLU A 48 -3.43 7.00 16.74
N SER A 49 -3.67 6.05 15.84
CA SER A 49 -4.45 4.84 16.14
C SER A 49 -3.82 4.00 17.26
N HIS A 50 -2.49 3.93 17.29
CA HIS A 50 -1.77 3.21 18.35
C HIS A 50 -1.88 3.96 19.68
N LEU A 51 -1.76 5.29 19.67
CA LEU A 51 -1.92 6.10 20.88
C LEU A 51 -3.36 6.03 21.42
N ASP A 52 -4.36 6.07 20.54
CA ASP A 52 -5.77 5.94 20.91
C ASP A 52 -6.05 4.59 21.61
N MET A 53 -5.41 3.50 21.13
CA MET A 53 -5.54 2.18 21.73
C MET A 53 -4.96 2.13 23.16
N ILE A 54 -3.83 2.80 23.41
CA ILE A 54 -3.21 2.84 24.74
C ILE A 54 -4.00 3.75 25.71
N GLY A 55 -4.61 4.81 25.19
CA GLY A 55 -5.35 5.82 25.95
C GLY A 55 -4.46 6.95 26.46
N VAL A 56 -5.00 8.15 26.46
CA VAL A 56 -4.32 9.37 26.92
C VAL A 56 -3.94 9.23 28.41
N GLY A 57 -2.71 9.60 28.74
CA GLY A 57 -2.18 9.54 30.12
C GLY A 57 -1.61 8.17 30.54
N ASN A 58 -1.69 7.16 29.68
CA ASN A 58 -1.14 5.83 29.96
C ASN A 58 0.28 5.63 29.39
N TYR A 59 0.93 6.70 28.92
CA TYR A 59 2.29 6.65 28.34
C TYR A 59 3.08 7.92 28.69
N PRO A 60 4.44 7.86 28.74
CA PRO A 60 5.30 9.02 28.96
C PRO A 60 5.19 10.05 27.83
N ASP A 61 5.50 11.33 28.14
CA ASP A 61 5.40 12.44 27.17
C ASP A 61 6.23 12.23 25.88
N GLU A 62 7.37 11.54 25.96
CA GLU A 62 8.22 11.26 24.80
C GLU A 62 7.72 10.09 23.94
N TYR A 63 6.74 9.32 24.39
CA TYR A 63 6.29 8.10 23.71
C TYR A 63 5.67 8.38 22.33
N PRO A 64 4.82 9.41 22.14
CA PRO A 64 4.30 9.76 20.81
C PRO A 64 5.40 9.99 19.78
N GLY A 65 6.47 10.70 20.17
CA GLY A 65 7.62 10.94 19.28
C GLY A 65 8.36 9.65 18.91
N ARG A 66 8.57 8.75 19.86
CA ARG A 66 9.18 7.43 19.61
C ARG A 66 8.33 6.57 18.70
N LEU A 67 7.02 6.58 18.91
CA LEU A 67 6.07 5.82 18.09
C LEU A 67 6.01 6.37 16.66
N HIS A 68 6.00 7.70 16.51
CA HIS A 68 6.07 8.33 15.20
C HIS A 68 7.37 7.95 14.45
N ALA A 69 8.51 7.95 15.13
CA ALA A 69 9.80 7.51 14.56
C ALA A 69 9.76 6.04 14.14
N LEU A 70 9.13 5.17 14.92
CA LEU A 70 8.92 3.76 14.58
C LEU A 70 8.14 3.63 13.27
N TYR A 71 7.00 4.30 13.13
CA TYR A 71 6.22 4.22 11.90
C TYR A 71 6.89 4.90 10.72
N THR A 72 7.69 5.96 10.94
CA THR A 72 8.53 6.55 9.90
C THR A 72 9.56 5.55 9.34
N SER A 73 10.08 4.65 10.17
CA SER A 73 10.99 3.60 9.71
C SER A 73 10.29 2.44 8.97
N LYS A 74 8.99 2.23 9.23
CA LYS A 74 8.19 1.15 8.61
C LYS A 74 7.48 1.55 7.33
N VAL A 75 7.28 2.84 7.10
CA VAL A 75 6.58 3.36 5.90
C VAL A 75 7.58 4.02 4.97
N THR A 76 7.83 3.40 3.84
CA THR A 76 8.66 4.00 2.77
C THR A 76 7.83 4.99 1.98
N CYS A 77 8.14 6.28 2.13
CA CYS A 77 7.51 7.35 1.36
C CYS A 77 8.16 7.47 -0.02
N LEU A 78 7.40 7.20 -1.07
CA LEU A 78 7.78 7.35 -2.47
C LEU A 78 7.48 8.76 -2.98
N LYS A 79 7.77 9.05 -4.26
CA LYS A 79 7.32 10.27 -4.91
C LYS A 79 5.79 10.30 -5.00
N SER A 80 5.19 11.47 -5.22
CA SER A 80 3.77 11.55 -5.57
C SER A 80 3.50 10.89 -6.93
N GLY A 81 2.28 10.37 -7.15
CA GLY A 81 1.92 9.67 -8.38
C GLY A 81 2.34 10.43 -9.64
N PRO A 82 1.85 11.69 -9.85
CA PRO A 82 2.20 12.49 -11.03
C PRO A 82 3.69 12.82 -11.18
N LEU A 83 4.49 12.66 -10.13
CA LEU A 83 5.94 12.88 -10.14
C LEU A 83 6.75 11.58 -10.22
N GLY A 84 6.11 10.48 -10.60
CA GLY A 84 6.78 9.20 -10.80
C GLY A 84 6.62 8.20 -9.67
N GLY A 85 5.75 8.46 -8.70
CA GLY A 85 5.46 7.52 -7.59
C GLY A 85 4.82 6.23 -8.09
N ASP A 86 3.90 6.34 -9.05
CA ASP A 86 3.22 5.18 -9.65
C ASP A 86 4.23 4.30 -10.42
N GLN A 87 5.18 4.91 -11.13
CA GLN A 87 6.27 4.21 -11.82
C GLN A 87 7.22 3.50 -10.83
N GLN A 88 7.52 4.12 -9.67
CA GLN A 88 8.31 3.49 -8.63
C GLN A 88 7.62 2.22 -8.10
N ILE A 89 6.33 2.28 -7.80
CA ILE A 89 5.55 1.10 -7.38
C ILE A 89 5.51 0.06 -8.51
N GLY A 90 5.28 0.46 -9.74
CA GLY A 90 5.26 -0.43 -10.90
C GLY A 90 6.58 -1.18 -11.08
N ALA A 91 7.72 -0.50 -10.94
CA ALA A 91 9.03 -1.12 -10.96
C ALA A 91 9.20 -2.13 -9.81
N MET A 92 8.79 -1.76 -8.59
CA MET A 92 8.86 -2.65 -7.43
C MET A 92 7.96 -3.89 -7.56
N ILE A 93 6.79 -3.77 -8.20
CA ILE A 93 5.95 -4.92 -8.56
C ILE A 93 6.69 -5.85 -9.52
N ALA A 94 7.29 -5.29 -10.58
CA ALA A 94 8.02 -6.06 -11.58
C ALA A 94 9.27 -6.75 -11.01
N GLU A 95 9.86 -6.20 -9.95
CA GLU A 95 10.99 -6.76 -9.21
C GLU A 95 10.57 -7.74 -8.10
N GLY A 96 9.27 -7.99 -7.91
CA GLY A 96 8.76 -8.88 -6.86
C GLY A 96 8.90 -8.32 -5.43
N LYS A 97 9.00 -7.00 -5.30
CA LYS A 97 9.17 -6.30 -4.02
C LYS A 97 7.85 -5.84 -3.39
N ILE A 98 6.74 -5.93 -4.09
CA ILE A 98 5.39 -5.59 -3.61
C ILE A 98 4.51 -6.82 -3.73
N ASP A 99 3.87 -7.19 -2.63
CA ASP A 99 2.95 -8.32 -2.56
C ASP A 99 1.48 -7.91 -2.74
N VAL A 100 1.14 -6.69 -2.30
CA VAL A 100 -0.24 -6.20 -2.31
C VAL A 100 -0.26 -4.73 -2.72
N LEU A 101 -1.16 -4.37 -3.61
CA LEU A 101 -1.44 -2.99 -4.00
C LEU A 101 -2.85 -2.59 -3.56
N ILE A 102 -2.95 -1.60 -2.67
CA ILE A 102 -4.22 -0.95 -2.31
C ILE A 102 -4.21 0.45 -2.90
N PHE A 103 -5.02 0.67 -3.92
CA PHE A 103 -5.09 1.94 -4.63
C PHE A 103 -6.54 2.46 -4.68
N PHE A 104 -6.90 3.36 -3.76
CA PHE A 104 -8.23 3.97 -3.78
C PHE A 104 -8.34 4.99 -4.91
N CYS A 105 -8.90 4.52 -6.04
CA CYS A 105 -9.06 5.31 -7.25
C CYS A 105 -10.28 6.22 -7.18
N ASP A 106 -10.14 7.45 -7.68
CA ASP A 106 -11.28 8.31 -8.03
C ASP A 106 -11.53 8.19 -9.53
N ASN A 107 -12.55 7.43 -9.88
CA ASN A 107 -12.89 7.13 -11.28
C ASN A 107 -13.88 8.13 -11.90
N LEU A 108 -14.37 9.11 -11.12
CA LEU A 108 -15.26 10.15 -11.62
C LEU A 108 -14.50 11.39 -12.09
N ILE A 109 -13.27 11.59 -11.59
CA ILE A 109 -12.45 12.74 -11.94
C ILE A 109 -11.29 12.27 -12.83
N THR A 110 -11.20 12.84 -14.02
CA THR A 110 -10.07 12.60 -14.93
C THR A 110 -8.78 13.12 -14.30
N GLN A 111 -7.85 12.23 -14.04
CA GLN A 111 -6.52 12.57 -13.51
C GLN A 111 -5.56 12.84 -14.67
N GLY A 112 -4.68 13.83 -14.51
CA GLY A 112 -3.66 14.14 -15.51
C GLY A 112 -2.66 12.99 -15.77
N HIS A 113 -2.63 11.97 -14.90
CA HIS A 113 -1.79 10.76 -15.01
C HIS A 113 -2.60 9.46 -15.10
N GLN A 114 -3.80 9.49 -15.69
CA GLN A 114 -4.68 8.31 -15.82
C GLN A 114 -4.00 7.13 -16.54
N THR A 115 -3.11 7.41 -17.48
CA THR A 115 -2.32 6.37 -18.16
C THR A 115 -1.37 5.64 -17.22
N ASP A 116 -0.81 6.33 -16.22
CA ASP A 116 0.09 5.76 -15.22
C ASP A 116 -0.68 4.84 -14.28
N VAL A 117 -1.90 5.26 -13.87
CA VAL A 117 -2.83 4.44 -13.07
C VAL A 117 -3.17 3.15 -13.81
N SER A 118 -3.51 3.25 -15.10
CA SER A 118 -3.83 2.09 -15.94
C SER A 118 -2.61 1.16 -16.11
N ALA A 119 -1.41 1.73 -16.27
CA ALA A 119 -0.17 0.96 -16.36
C ALA A 119 0.14 0.24 -15.05
N LEU A 120 -0.07 0.89 -13.90
CA LEU A 120 0.17 0.30 -12.59
C LEU A 120 -0.77 -0.87 -12.30
N THR A 121 -2.07 -0.71 -12.54
CA THR A 121 -3.06 -1.77 -12.35
C THR A 121 -2.85 -2.93 -13.31
N ARG A 122 -2.43 -2.65 -14.56
CA ARG A 122 -2.02 -3.68 -15.52
C ARG A 122 -0.83 -4.49 -15.02
N LEU A 123 0.20 -3.84 -14.45
CA LEU A 123 1.35 -4.53 -13.88
C LEU A 123 0.94 -5.40 -12.69
N ALA A 124 0.10 -4.91 -11.78
CA ALA A 124 -0.41 -5.68 -10.66
C ALA A 124 -1.12 -6.96 -11.13
N SER A 125 -1.96 -6.85 -12.17
CA SER A 125 -2.63 -7.99 -12.78
C SER A 125 -1.65 -8.95 -13.49
N LEU A 126 -0.70 -8.41 -14.26
CA LEU A 126 0.30 -9.21 -15.01
C LEU A 126 1.18 -10.05 -14.07
N TYR A 127 1.64 -9.45 -12.97
CA TYR A 127 2.49 -10.13 -11.98
C TYR A 127 1.71 -10.90 -10.92
N ASN A 128 0.37 -10.98 -11.08
CA ASN A 128 -0.53 -11.74 -10.20
C ASN A 128 -0.41 -11.39 -8.71
N ILE A 129 -0.16 -10.12 -8.40
CA ILE A 129 -0.22 -9.65 -7.01
C ILE A 129 -1.68 -9.33 -6.64
N ALA A 130 -2.02 -9.46 -5.36
CA ALA A 130 -3.32 -9.03 -4.87
C ALA A 130 -3.45 -7.51 -5.00
N PHE A 131 -4.54 -7.00 -5.61
CA PHE A 131 -4.76 -5.56 -5.67
C PHE A 131 -6.23 -5.16 -5.51
N ALA A 132 -6.45 -4.02 -4.88
CA ALA A 132 -7.75 -3.42 -4.66
C ALA A 132 -7.78 -1.97 -5.13
N THR A 133 -8.86 -1.59 -5.83
CA THR A 133 -9.11 -0.21 -6.26
C THR A 133 -10.21 0.47 -5.43
N ASN A 134 -10.75 -0.22 -4.42
CA ASN A 134 -11.79 0.24 -3.51
C ASN A 134 -11.67 -0.43 -2.13
N ARG A 135 -12.40 0.11 -1.17
CA ARG A 135 -12.40 -0.35 0.22
C ARG A 135 -12.85 -1.79 0.38
N THR A 136 -13.96 -2.18 -0.24
CA THR A 136 -14.52 -3.53 -0.09
C THR A 136 -13.53 -4.62 -0.49
N THR A 137 -12.85 -4.44 -1.63
CA THR A 137 -11.83 -5.39 -2.08
C THR A 137 -10.61 -5.38 -1.15
N ALA A 138 -10.20 -4.20 -0.65
CA ALA A 138 -9.12 -4.09 0.31
C ALA A 138 -9.41 -4.84 1.61
N ASP A 139 -10.65 -4.72 2.13
CA ASP A 139 -11.10 -5.46 3.32
C ASP A 139 -11.05 -6.98 3.08
N MET A 140 -11.53 -7.46 1.92
CA MET A 140 -11.49 -8.88 1.55
C MET A 140 -10.05 -9.41 1.45
N ILE A 141 -9.11 -8.61 0.94
CA ILE A 141 -7.70 -9.00 0.88
C ILE A 141 -7.13 -9.15 2.30
N LEU A 142 -7.29 -8.15 3.16
CA LEU A 142 -6.72 -8.18 4.52
C LEU A 142 -7.30 -9.27 5.41
N THR A 143 -8.59 -9.60 5.22
CA THR A 143 -9.29 -10.62 5.99
C THR A 143 -9.14 -12.03 5.42
N SER A 144 -8.52 -12.17 4.25
CA SER A 144 -8.27 -13.48 3.65
C SER A 144 -7.32 -14.32 4.50
N PRO A 145 -7.60 -15.61 4.74
CA PRO A 145 -6.64 -16.52 5.36
C PRO A 145 -5.30 -16.56 4.62
N LEU A 146 -5.31 -16.43 3.29
CA LEU A 146 -4.10 -16.45 2.46
C LEU A 146 -3.20 -15.21 2.68
N PHE A 147 -3.79 -14.08 3.09
CA PHE A 147 -3.01 -12.88 3.39
C PHE A 147 -2.13 -13.08 4.62
N ASN A 148 -2.61 -13.81 5.62
CA ASN A 148 -1.92 -14.08 6.88
C ASN A 148 -1.09 -15.37 6.86
N ASP A 149 -1.14 -16.15 5.78
CA ASP A 149 -0.32 -17.35 5.61
C ASP A 149 1.06 -16.98 5.07
N ASP A 150 2.09 -17.08 5.91
CA ASP A 150 3.48 -16.81 5.51
C ASP A 150 4.04 -17.82 4.50
N ASN A 151 3.40 -18.99 4.35
CA ASN A 151 3.79 -19.99 3.36
C ASN A 151 3.09 -19.77 2.01
N HIS A 152 2.05 -18.91 1.97
CA HIS A 152 1.39 -18.59 0.72
C HIS A 152 2.28 -17.71 -0.15
N THR A 153 2.70 -18.25 -1.29
CA THR A 153 3.47 -17.51 -2.30
C THR A 153 2.60 -17.24 -3.52
N MET A 154 2.70 -16.03 -4.04
CA MET A 154 2.02 -15.68 -5.29
C MET A 154 2.70 -16.40 -6.46
N ILE A 155 1.91 -17.02 -7.32
CA ILE A 155 2.40 -17.72 -8.50
C ILE A 155 2.63 -16.71 -9.61
N VAL A 156 3.88 -16.53 -10.02
CA VAL A 156 4.21 -15.71 -11.20
C VAL A 156 3.70 -16.42 -12.45
N PRO A 157 2.88 -15.77 -13.29
CA PRO A 157 2.33 -16.42 -14.48
C PRO A 157 3.41 -16.82 -15.49
N ASP A 158 3.27 -18.01 -16.07
CA ASP A 158 4.19 -18.54 -17.08
C ASP A 158 4.39 -17.61 -18.30
N VAL A 159 3.40 -16.77 -18.59
CA VAL A 159 3.48 -15.80 -19.69
C VAL A 159 4.66 -14.84 -19.54
N ILE A 160 5.03 -14.50 -18.29
CA ILE A 160 6.17 -13.62 -18.02
C ILE A 160 7.47 -14.30 -18.42
N GLU A 161 7.68 -15.55 -18.02
CA GLU A 161 8.87 -16.31 -18.36
C GLU A 161 8.95 -16.60 -19.87
N LYS A 162 7.83 -16.96 -20.51
CA LYS A 162 7.75 -17.12 -21.95
C LYS A 162 8.12 -15.84 -22.69
N TYR A 163 7.70 -14.69 -22.18
CA TYR A 163 8.02 -13.39 -22.78
C TYR A 163 9.49 -13.02 -22.64
N LYS A 164 10.11 -13.27 -21.47
CA LYS A 164 11.54 -13.04 -21.24
C LYS A 164 12.42 -13.88 -22.16
N ASN A 165 12.03 -15.13 -22.39
CA ASN A 165 12.80 -16.11 -23.16
C ASN A 165 12.44 -16.17 -24.67
N ARG A 166 11.59 -15.24 -25.14
CA ARG A 166 11.28 -15.18 -26.58
C ARG A 166 12.52 -14.87 -27.41
N GLN A 167 12.73 -15.62 -28.47
CA GLN A 167 13.69 -15.28 -29.54
C GLN A 167 13.09 -14.17 -30.39
N ILE A 168 13.81 -13.10 -30.63
CA ILE A 168 13.42 -11.97 -31.50
C ILE A 168 13.99 -12.25 -32.87
#